data_6f6404a38151cffa6ae819dee85d0685
#
_entry.id   6f6404a38151cffa6ae819dee85d0685
#
_cell.length_a   1.000
_cell.length_b   1.000
_cell.length_c   1.000
_cell.angle_alpha   90.00
_cell.angle_beta   90.00
_cell.angle_gamma   90.00
#
_symmetry.space_group_name_H-M   'P 1'
#
loop_
_entity.id
_entity.type
_entity.pdbx_description
1 polymer ?
#
loop_
_entity_poly.entity_id
_entity_poly.type
_entity_poly.pdbx_seq_one_letter_code
_entity_poly.pdbx_strand_id
1 'polypeptide(L)'
;LPHSIITVSVVTALLPRLSNYVIDKKHDELTNSLVKAIRLIGIFTVPAALMFLAFGQLVANTLYFGISNADANYLGLTLSAFALGLIPVSINLVLLRGLNAFENLKSQVIGNFIMNLISIILSYLVASWFEPKWVTVGLAGIFTIHYFIGAGISFYLIRRHQIRLPLLSISLYYLKLMLIFALVLAPIWFFRGEVPGGNLISLLLVTSVSAVF
;
A
#
# COMPACT_ATOMS: atom_id res chain seq x y z
N LEU A 1 -8.64 -7.21 2.97
CA LEU A 1 -8.37 -7.86 2.24
C LEU A 1 -8.72 -8.01 0.75
N PRO A 2 -9.66 -7.29 0.09
CA PRO A 2 -9.78 -7.35 -1.38
C PRO A 2 -8.49 -6.94 -2.09
N HIS A 3 -7.82 -5.89 -1.59
CA HIS A 3 -6.52 -5.43 -2.06
C HIS A 3 -5.47 -6.56 -2.10
N SER A 4 -5.39 -7.37 -1.04
CA SER A 4 -4.38 -8.45 -0.98
C SER A 4 -4.64 -9.52 -2.03
N ILE A 5 -5.90 -9.90 -2.27
CA ILE A 5 -6.28 -10.89 -3.27
C ILE A 5 -5.92 -10.40 -4.67
N ILE A 6 -6.30 -9.16 -5.02
CA ILE A 6 -6.02 -8.58 -6.34
C ILE A 6 -4.52 -8.43 -6.56
N THR A 7 -3.80 -7.85 -5.58
CA THR A 7 -2.36 -7.65 -5.69
C THR A 7 -1.62 -8.98 -5.86
N VAL A 8 -1.93 -9.99 -5.04
CA VAL A 8 -1.29 -11.30 -5.12
C VAL A 8 -1.61 -12.00 -6.45
N SER A 9 -2.86 -11.95 -6.92
CA SER A 9 -3.26 -12.56 -8.19
C SER A 9 -2.51 -11.94 -9.38
N VAL A 10 -2.50 -10.62 -9.48
CA VAL A 10 -1.77 -9.90 -10.54
C VAL A 10 -0.28 -10.22 -10.48
N VAL A 11 0.30 -10.17 -9.29
CA VAL A 11 1.72 -10.40 -9.06
C VAL A 11 2.13 -11.84 -9.37
N THR A 12 1.28 -12.83 -9.05
CA THR A 12 1.57 -14.24 -9.34
C THR A 12 1.49 -14.54 -10.83
N ALA A 13 0.50 -13.98 -11.54
CA ALA A 13 0.34 -14.15 -12.98
C ALA A 13 1.46 -13.50 -13.81
N LEU A 14 2.15 -12.51 -13.25
CA LEU A 14 3.25 -11.81 -13.92
C LEU A 14 4.53 -12.63 -14.02
N LEU A 15 4.86 -13.45 -13.02
CA LEU A 15 6.20 -14.07 -12.89
C LEU A 15 6.62 -14.88 -14.12
N PRO A 16 5.81 -15.80 -14.69
CA PRO A 16 6.22 -16.56 -15.87
C PRO A 16 6.55 -15.67 -17.07
N ARG A 17 5.75 -14.61 -17.25
CA ARG A 17 5.94 -13.66 -18.34
C ARG A 17 7.21 -12.83 -18.18
N LEU A 18 7.49 -12.38 -16.97
CA LEU A 18 8.72 -11.61 -16.67
C LEU A 18 9.96 -12.46 -16.85
N SER A 19 9.92 -13.75 -16.44
CA SER A 19 11.06 -14.68 -16.63
C SER A 19 11.37 -14.89 -18.11
N ASN A 20 10.36 -15.04 -18.96
CA ASN A 20 10.57 -15.14 -20.41
C ASN A 20 11.23 -13.87 -20.99
N TYR A 21 10.82 -12.68 -20.55
CA TYR A 21 11.45 -11.44 -21.02
C TYR A 21 12.91 -11.31 -20.56
N VAL A 22 13.25 -11.82 -19.37
CA VAL A 22 14.65 -11.86 -18.89
C VAL A 22 15.49 -12.79 -19.75
N ILE A 23 15.01 -14.01 -20.04
CA ILE A 23 15.68 -15.01 -20.90
C ILE A 23 15.92 -14.43 -22.31
N ASP A 24 14.89 -13.81 -22.88
CA ASP A 24 14.94 -13.20 -24.21
C ASP A 24 15.71 -11.86 -24.26
N LYS A 25 16.19 -11.35 -23.12
CA LYS A 25 16.84 -10.04 -22.96
C LYS A 25 15.99 -8.86 -23.42
N LYS A 26 14.66 -8.98 -23.32
CA LYS A 26 13.69 -7.95 -23.71
C LYS A 26 13.43 -6.97 -22.56
N HIS A 27 14.42 -6.12 -22.27
CA HIS A 27 14.37 -5.19 -21.13
C HIS A 27 13.22 -4.17 -21.21
N ASP A 28 12.85 -3.73 -22.42
CA ASP A 28 11.77 -2.78 -22.62
C ASP A 28 10.40 -3.39 -22.33
N GLU A 29 10.16 -4.62 -22.80
CA GLU A 29 8.92 -5.36 -22.51
C GLU A 29 8.78 -5.67 -21.03
N LEU A 30 9.89 -6.03 -20.38
CA LEU A 30 9.95 -6.26 -18.95
C LEU A 30 9.60 -4.96 -18.19
N THR A 31 10.23 -3.84 -18.56
CA THR A 31 9.95 -2.51 -17.98
C THR A 31 8.48 -2.14 -18.15
N ASN A 32 7.95 -2.27 -19.36
CA ASN A 32 6.55 -1.96 -19.66
C ASN A 32 5.57 -2.84 -18.87
N SER A 33 5.90 -4.12 -18.70
CA SER A 33 5.07 -5.04 -17.92
C SER A 33 5.07 -4.69 -16.43
N LEU A 34 6.21 -4.33 -15.85
CA LEU A 34 6.30 -3.86 -14.47
C LEU A 34 5.52 -2.56 -14.27
N VAL A 35 5.67 -1.59 -15.17
CA VAL A 35 4.96 -0.31 -15.10
C VAL A 35 3.44 -0.52 -15.21
N LYS A 36 2.99 -1.38 -16.13
CA LYS A 36 1.56 -1.73 -16.26
C LYS A 36 1.02 -2.37 -14.98
N ALA A 37 1.77 -3.29 -14.38
CA ALA A 37 1.38 -3.93 -13.12
C ALA A 37 1.31 -2.94 -11.97
N ILE A 38 2.31 -2.07 -11.82
CA ILE A 38 2.33 -1.01 -10.79
C ILE A 38 1.11 -0.10 -10.96
N ARG A 39 0.78 0.32 -12.19
CA ARG A 39 -0.38 1.17 -12.46
C ARG A 39 -1.70 0.46 -12.18
N LEU A 40 -1.83 -0.80 -12.61
CA LEU A 40 -3.03 -1.59 -12.38
C LEU A 40 -3.32 -1.77 -10.88
N ILE A 41 -2.30 -2.12 -10.10
CA ILE A 41 -2.44 -2.27 -8.66
C ILE A 41 -2.78 -0.92 -8.01
N GLY A 42 -2.24 0.19 -8.52
CA GLY A 42 -2.54 1.53 -8.04
C GLY A 42 -4.03 1.89 -8.07
N ILE A 43 -4.77 1.41 -9.08
CA ILE A 43 -6.22 1.64 -9.19
C ILE A 43 -6.98 1.08 -7.96
N PHE A 44 -6.52 -0.01 -7.39
CA PHE A 44 -7.14 -0.64 -6.22
C PHE A 44 -6.52 -0.17 -4.89
N THR A 45 -5.22 0.07 -4.86
CA THR A 45 -4.54 0.43 -3.61
C THR A 45 -4.75 1.88 -3.21
N VAL A 46 -4.83 2.81 -4.18
CA VAL A 46 -5.04 4.23 -3.87
C VAL A 46 -6.40 4.49 -3.25
N PRO A 47 -7.55 4.03 -3.81
CA PRO A 47 -8.83 4.24 -3.15
C PRO A 47 -8.92 3.54 -1.79
N ALA A 48 -8.35 2.33 -1.65
CA ALA A 48 -8.31 1.64 -0.37
C ALA A 48 -7.51 2.43 0.69
N ALA A 49 -6.35 2.98 0.31
CA ALA A 49 -5.54 3.80 1.20
C ALA A 49 -6.28 5.08 1.61
N LEU A 50 -6.89 5.79 0.66
CA LEU A 50 -7.66 7.01 0.94
C LEU A 50 -8.90 6.73 1.78
N MET A 51 -9.55 5.59 1.58
CA MET A 51 -10.69 5.16 2.40
C MET A 51 -10.28 4.97 3.87
N PHE A 52 -9.19 4.25 4.13
CA PHE A 52 -8.70 4.08 5.50
C PHE A 52 -8.18 5.39 6.11
N LEU A 53 -7.57 6.26 5.32
CA LEU A 53 -7.13 7.59 5.78
C LEU A 53 -8.31 8.48 6.18
N ALA A 54 -9.35 8.54 5.34
CA ALA A 54 -10.49 9.43 5.55
C ALA A 54 -11.52 8.88 6.55
N PHE A 55 -11.70 7.56 6.58
CA PHE A 55 -12.79 6.88 7.29
C PHE A 55 -12.32 5.82 8.25
N GLY A 56 -11.04 5.81 8.66
CA GLY A 56 -10.47 4.78 9.54
C GLY A 56 -11.27 4.56 10.83
N GLN A 57 -11.71 5.63 11.51
CA GLN A 57 -12.53 5.54 12.70
C GLN A 57 -13.92 4.93 12.41
N LEU A 58 -14.52 5.31 11.29
CA LEU A 58 -15.80 4.77 10.86
C LEU A 58 -15.70 3.27 10.56
N VAL A 59 -14.64 2.87 9.87
CA VAL A 59 -14.35 1.46 9.60
C VAL A 59 -14.16 0.70 10.90
N ALA A 60 -13.44 1.25 11.88
CA ALA A 60 -13.24 0.65 13.19
C ALA A 60 -14.57 0.47 13.92
N ASN A 61 -15.42 1.50 13.99
CA ASN A 61 -16.74 1.42 14.61
C ASN A 61 -17.67 0.40 13.95
N THR A 62 -17.54 0.22 12.65
CA THR A 62 -18.41 -0.72 11.91
C THR A 62 -17.95 -2.17 12.05
N LEU A 63 -16.64 -2.40 12.12
CA LEU A 63 -16.07 -3.75 12.24
C LEU A 63 -16.14 -4.27 13.69
N TYR A 64 -16.04 -3.38 14.67
CA TYR A 64 -16.02 -3.73 16.09
C TYR A 64 -17.22 -3.13 16.81
N PHE A 65 -18.36 -3.80 16.75
CA PHE A 65 -19.58 -3.36 17.43
C PHE A 65 -19.38 -3.26 18.94
N GLY A 66 -19.80 -2.13 19.51
CA GLY A 66 -19.81 -1.92 20.97
C GLY A 66 -18.51 -1.43 21.58
N ILE A 67 -17.49 -1.08 20.78
CA ILE A 67 -16.29 -0.39 21.28
C ILE A 67 -16.58 1.06 21.63
N SER A 68 -15.80 1.62 22.57
CA SER A 68 -15.88 3.03 22.90
C SER A 68 -15.45 3.92 21.74
N ASN A 69 -15.97 5.15 21.66
CA ASN A 69 -15.54 6.13 20.65
C ASN A 69 -14.03 6.45 20.74
N ALA A 70 -13.45 6.38 21.96
CA ALA A 70 -12.03 6.58 22.16
C ALA A 70 -11.22 5.45 21.53
N ASP A 71 -11.59 4.19 21.76
CA ASP A 71 -10.92 3.02 21.19
C ASP A 71 -11.07 2.98 19.66
N ALA A 72 -12.26 3.32 19.15
CA ALA A 72 -12.51 3.44 17.71
C ALA A 72 -11.62 4.51 17.05
N ASN A 73 -11.35 5.61 17.74
CA ASN A 73 -10.43 6.64 17.25
C ASN A 73 -8.98 6.12 17.18
N TYR A 74 -8.49 5.40 18.22
CA TYR A 74 -7.15 4.81 18.18
C TYR A 74 -7.00 3.74 17.10
N LEU A 75 -8.01 2.88 16.94
CA LEU A 75 -8.05 1.90 15.85
C LEU A 75 -8.08 2.58 14.48
N GLY A 76 -8.86 3.67 14.36
CA GLY A 76 -8.92 4.47 13.14
C GLY A 76 -7.58 5.08 12.78
N LEU A 77 -6.86 5.66 13.76
CA LEU A 77 -5.50 6.18 13.56
C LEU A 77 -4.51 5.07 13.17
N THR A 78 -4.64 3.90 13.77
CA THR A 78 -3.82 2.74 13.41
C THR A 78 -4.07 2.31 11.95
N LEU A 79 -5.33 2.23 11.54
CA LEU A 79 -5.72 1.94 10.15
C LEU A 79 -5.19 2.99 9.18
N SER A 80 -5.26 4.27 9.56
CA SER A 80 -4.72 5.38 8.75
C SER A 80 -3.21 5.29 8.60
N ALA A 81 -2.49 4.94 9.66
CA ALA A 81 -1.04 4.73 9.61
C ALA A 81 -0.64 3.55 8.71
N PHE A 82 -1.38 2.43 8.73
CA PHE A 82 -1.21 1.33 7.80
C PHE A 82 -1.56 1.71 6.36
N ALA A 83 -2.58 2.54 6.16
CA ALA A 83 -3.03 2.96 4.84
C ALA A 83 -1.93 3.65 4.02
N LEU A 84 -1.09 4.46 4.67
CA LEU A 84 0.08 5.08 4.04
C LEU A 84 1.07 4.05 3.49
N GLY A 85 1.14 2.87 4.10
CA GLY A 85 1.99 1.76 3.67
C GLY A 85 1.42 0.93 2.52
N LEU A 86 0.13 1.02 2.20
CA LEU A 86 -0.50 0.19 1.16
C LEU A 86 0.10 0.42 -0.24
N ILE A 87 0.42 1.65 -0.56
CA ILE A 87 1.02 1.99 -1.86
C ILE A 87 2.44 1.43 -1.97
N PRO A 88 3.38 1.75 -1.06
CA PRO A 88 4.73 1.23 -1.16
C PRO A 88 4.82 -0.29 -1.03
N VAL A 89 3.98 -0.95 -0.21
CA VAL A 89 3.96 -2.42 -0.14
C VAL A 89 3.57 -3.03 -1.47
N SER A 90 2.57 -2.47 -2.15
CA SER A 90 2.08 -2.97 -3.43
C SER A 90 3.12 -2.80 -4.54
N ILE A 91 3.78 -1.65 -4.59
CA ILE A 91 4.89 -1.39 -5.52
C ILE A 91 6.05 -2.36 -5.23
N ASN A 92 6.42 -2.52 -3.96
CA ASN A 92 7.51 -3.42 -3.57
C ASN A 92 7.23 -4.87 -4.00
N LEU A 93 6.00 -5.36 -3.83
CA LEU A 93 5.61 -6.71 -4.25
C LEU A 93 5.78 -6.92 -5.76
N VAL A 94 5.41 -5.93 -6.59
CA VAL A 94 5.64 -6.01 -8.05
C VAL A 94 7.12 -6.04 -8.38
N LEU A 95 7.91 -5.17 -7.76
CA LEU A 95 9.35 -5.08 -7.98
C LEU A 95 10.09 -6.36 -7.56
N LEU A 96 9.66 -6.97 -6.44
CA LEU A 96 10.19 -8.26 -5.99
C LEU A 96 9.94 -9.36 -7.03
N ARG A 97 8.81 -9.37 -7.74
CA ARG A 97 8.59 -10.33 -8.84
C ARG A 97 9.52 -10.08 -10.02
N GLY A 98 9.76 -8.81 -10.34
CA GLY A 98 10.79 -8.46 -11.33
C GLY A 98 12.17 -9.00 -10.93
N LEU A 99 12.56 -8.82 -9.67
CA LEU A 99 13.82 -9.35 -9.14
C LEU A 99 13.86 -10.89 -9.11
N ASN A 100 12.74 -11.54 -8.80
CA ASN A 100 12.63 -13.01 -8.86
C ASN A 100 12.85 -13.53 -10.27
N ALA A 101 12.38 -12.81 -11.31
CA ALA A 101 12.61 -13.18 -12.70
C ALA A 101 14.10 -13.17 -13.09
N PHE A 102 14.92 -12.37 -12.42
CA PHE A 102 16.38 -12.34 -12.56
C PHE A 102 17.12 -13.38 -11.67
N GLU A 103 16.38 -14.18 -10.89
CA GLU A 103 16.94 -15.15 -9.94
C GLU A 103 17.90 -14.52 -8.90
N ASN A 104 17.79 -13.21 -8.66
CA ASN A 104 18.66 -12.47 -7.75
C ASN A 104 18.21 -12.57 -6.28
N LEU A 105 18.11 -13.81 -5.78
CA LEU A 105 17.64 -14.09 -4.43
C LEU A 105 18.58 -13.55 -3.35
N LYS A 106 19.90 -13.60 -3.59
CA LYS A 106 20.90 -13.13 -2.61
C LYS A 106 20.70 -11.64 -2.27
N SER A 107 20.55 -10.80 -3.28
CA SER A 107 20.35 -9.37 -3.06
C SER A 107 19.00 -9.06 -2.37
N GLN A 108 17.96 -9.86 -2.66
CA GLN A 108 16.66 -9.73 -1.99
C GLN A 108 16.75 -10.13 -0.51
N VAL A 109 17.44 -11.23 -0.19
CA VAL A 109 17.65 -11.66 1.21
C VAL A 109 18.38 -10.58 2.00
N ILE A 110 19.45 -10.01 1.44
CA ILE A 110 20.19 -8.91 2.08
C ILE A 110 19.28 -7.68 2.26
N GLY A 111 18.52 -7.30 1.24
CA GLY A 111 17.58 -6.18 1.31
C GLY A 111 16.52 -6.39 2.41
N ASN A 112 15.90 -7.56 2.45
CA ASN A 112 14.92 -7.92 3.47
C ASN A 112 15.55 -7.94 4.88
N PHE A 113 16.78 -8.43 5.02
CA PHE A 113 17.49 -8.40 6.30
C PHE A 113 17.68 -6.97 6.81
N ILE A 114 18.12 -6.04 5.94
CA ILE A 114 18.29 -4.63 6.29
C ILE A 114 16.94 -4.01 6.70
N MET A 115 15.89 -4.24 5.92
CA MET A 115 14.55 -3.74 6.23
C MET A 115 14.06 -4.23 7.60
N ASN A 116 14.21 -5.54 7.87
CA ASN A 116 13.77 -6.13 9.13
C ASN A 116 14.60 -5.60 10.31
N LEU A 117 15.92 -5.46 10.16
CA LEU A 117 16.78 -4.91 11.19
C LEU A 117 16.36 -3.48 11.58
N ILE A 118 16.14 -2.62 10.59
CA ILE A 118 15.65 -1.25 10.82
C ILE A 118 14.30 -1.28 11.54
N SER A 119 13.37 -2.15 11.08
CA SER A 119 12.04 -2.25 11.70
C SER A 119 12.08 -2.73 13.14
N ILE A 120 12.97 -3.68 13.46
CA ILE A 120 13.17 -4.15 14.86
C ILE A 120 13.67 -3.01 15.73
N ILE A 121 14.68 -2.26 15.28
CA ILE A 121 15.23 -1.12 16.04
C ILE A 121 14.15 -0.06 16.27
N LEU A 122 13.41 0.33 15.21
CA LEU A 122 12.35 1.32 15.33
C LEU A 122 11.20 0.83 16.21
N SER A 123 10.84 -0.45 16.16
CA SER A 123 9.79 -1.04 17.00
C SER A 123 10.18 -1.01 18.47
N TYR A 124 11.45 -1.29 18.78
CA TYR A 124 11.98 -1.19 20.13
C TYR A 124 11.92 0.26 20.66
N LEU A 125 12.32 1.23 19.82
CA LEU A 125 12.25 2.65 20.18
C LEU A 125 10.81 3.10 20.43
N VAL A 126 9.86 2.72 19.58
CA VAL A 126 8.44 3.05 19.77
C VAL A 126 7.91 2.43 21.05
N ALA A 127 8.23 1.16 21.31
CA ALA A 127 7.78 0.48 22.53
C ALA A 127 8.38 1.07 23.81
N SER A 128 9.59 1.66 23.74
CA SER A 128 10.28 2.23 24.92
C SER A 128 9.89 3.68 25.20
N TRP A 129 9.54 4.47 24.17
CA TRP A 129 9.38 5.93 24.29
C TRP A 129 7.93 6.39 24.23
N PHE A 130 7.05 5.56 23.65
CA PHE A 130 5.64 5.92 23.49
C PHE A 130 4.81 5.39 24.65
N GLU A 131 3.76 6.13 25.04
CA GLU A 131 2.75 5.61 25.96
C GLU A 131 2.08 4.36 25.37
N PRO A 132 1.70 3.37 26.19
CA PRO A 132 1.15 2.08 25.72
C PRO A 132 0.02 2.22 24.68
N LYS A 133 -0.84 3.22 24.85
CA LYS A 133 -1.96 3.48 23.92
C LYS A 133 -1.51 3.88 22.51
N TRP A 134 -0.32 4.51 22.35
CA TRP A 134 0.20 4.97 21.07
C TRP A 134 1.13 3.97 20.40
N VAL A 135 1.55 2.93 21.10
CA VAL A 135 2.48 1.92 20.57
C VAL A 135 1.91 1.27 19.30
N THR A 136 0.62 0.93 19.29
CA THR A 136 -0.02 0.29 18.12
C THR A 136 0.01 1.19 16.89
N VAL A 137 -0.29 2.48 17.05
CA VAL A 137 -0.23 3.47 15.97
C VAL A 137 1.23 3.64 15.49
N GLY A 138 2.17 3.70 16.42
CA GLY A 138 3.60 3.78 16.12
C GLY A 138 4.09 2.57 15.31
N LEU A 139 3.72 1.35 15.70
CA LEU A 139 4.06 0.12 14.98
C LEU A 139 3.44 0.10 13.57
N ALA A 140 2.21 0.61 13.40
CA ALA A 140 1.61 0.78 12.08
C ALA A 140 2.38 1.79 11.22
N GLY A 141 2.90 2.86 11.82
CA GLY A 141 3.80 3.80 11.14
C GLY A 141 5.12 3.16 10.71
N ILE A 142 5.69 2.28 11.55
CA ILE A 142 6.91 1.52 11.21
C ILE A 142 6.66 0.59 10.02
N PHE A 143 5.51 -0.08 9.95
CA PHE A 143 5.12 -0.86 8.77
C PHE A 143 5.18 0.00 7.49
N THR A 144 4.68 1.21 7.54
CA THR A 144 4.76 2.15 6.43
C THR A 144 6.20 2.48 6.05
N ILE A 145 7.04 2.83 7.03
CA ILE A 145 8.47 3.12 6.83
C ILE A 145 9.19 1.90 6.24
N HIS A 146 8.94 0.71 6.77
CA HIS A 146 9.51 -0.55 6.29
C HIS A 146 9.29 -0.73 4.79
N TYR A 147 8.07 -0.53 4.30
CA TYR A 147 7.78 -0.72 2.88
C TYR A 147 8.22 0.44 1.99
N PHE A 148 8.35 1.67 2.51
CA PHE A 148 9.01 2.75 1.79
C PHE A 148 10.49 2.43 1.55
N ILE A 149 11.20 1.97 2.58
CA ILE A 149 12.59 1.52 2.46
C ILE A 149 12.68 0.32 1.50
N GLY A 150 11.76 -0.66 1.63
CA GLY A 150 11.70 -1.83 0.78
C GLY A 150 11.49 -1.51 -0.70
N ALA A 151 10.56 -0.62 -1.00
CA ALA A 151 10.35 -0.15 -2.37
C ALA A 151 11.60 0.56 -2.91
N GLY A 152 12.26 1.39 -2.10
CA GLY A 152 13.52 2.06 -2.47
C GLY A 152 14.65 1.06 -2.78
N ILE A 153 14.85 0.06 -1.92
CA ILE A 153 15.83 -1.01 -2.13
C ILE A 153 15.50 -1.79 -3.41
N SER A 154 14.24 -2.18 -3.61
CA SER A 154 13.80 -2.93 -4.78
C SER A 154 13.97 -2.12 -6.07
N PHE A 155 13.68 -0.81 -6.07
CA PHE A 155 13.99 0.08 -7.20
C PHE A 155 15.49 0.13 -7.49
N TYR A 156 16.32 0.26 -6.46
CA TYR A 156 17.77 0.28 -6.62
C TYR A 156 18.29 -1.04 -7.21
N LEU A 157 17.83 -2.18 -6.71
CA LEU A 157 18.24 -3.50 -7.19
C LEU A 157 17.79 -3.74 -8.64
N ILE A 158 16.56 -3.39 -9.00
CA ILE A 158 16.06 -3.54 -10.38
C ILE A 158 16.86 -2.67 -11.36
N ARG A 159 17.22 -1.45 -10.94
CA ARG A 159 18.06 -0.57 -11.76
C ARG A 159 19.44 -1.14 -12.04
N ARG A 160 20.01 -1.96 -11.14
CA ARG A 160 21.26 -2.67 -11.37
C ARG A 160 21.18 -3.68 -12.52
N HIS A 161 20.00 -4.20 -12.81
CA HIS A 161 19.73 -5.08 -13.96
C HIS A 161 19.41 -4.28 -15.24
N GLN A 162 19.81 -3.01 -15.31
CA GLN A 162 19.62 -2.09 -16.46
C GLN A 162 18.13 -1.76 -16.76
N ILE A 163 17.22 -2.09 -15.85
CA ILE A 163 15.80 -1.75 -15.96
C ILE A 163 15.59 -0.35 -15.40
N ARG A 164 15.27 0.59 -16.29
CA ARG A 164 15.03 2.01 -15.93
C ARG A 164 13.53 2.28 -15.88
N LEU A 165 12.94 2.15 -14.70
CA LEU A 165 11.54 2.48 -14.50
C LEU A 165 11.35 4.01 -14.55
N PRO A 166 10.31 4.51 -15.25
CA PRO A 166 10.00 5.93 -15.37
C PRO A 166 9.33 6.44 -14.07
N LEU A 167 10.12 6.69 -13.02
CA LEU A 167 9.64 7.05 -11.69
C LEU A 167 8.71 8.27 -11.72
N LEU A 168 9.06 9.31 -12.46
CA LEU A 168 8.24 10.52 -12.59
C LEU A 168 6.85 10.19 -13.16
N SER A 169 6.80 9.37 -14.19
CA SER A 169 5.52 8.95 -14.81
C SER A 169 4.67 8.10 -13.86
N ILE A 170 5.30 7.25 -13.06
CA ILE A 170 4.62 6.45 -12.04
C ILE A 170 4.10 7.36 -10.92
N SER A 171 4.93 8.26 -10.40
CA SER A 171 4.54 9.19 -9.34
C SER A 171 3.40 10.12 -9.77
N LEU A 172 3.47 10.68 -10.98
CA LEU A 172 2.40 11.51 -11.53
C LEU A 172 1.09 10.72 -11.71
N TYR A 173 1.17 9.45 -12.11
CA TYR A 173 0.01 8.59 -12.22
C TYR A 173 -0.66 8.36 -10.85
N TYR A 174 0.11 8.05 -9.82
CA TYR A 174 -0.40 7.87 -8.45
C TYR A 174 -0.96 9.18 -7.89
N LEU A 175 -0.28 10.30 -8.11
CA LEU A 175 -0.79 11.62 -7.72
C LEU A 175 -2.14 11.94 -8.38
N LYS A 176 -2.26 11.66 -9.69
CA LYS A 176 -3.52 11.83 -10.42
C LYS A 176 -4.62 10.96 -9.86
N LEU A 177 -4.34 9.69 -9.55
CA LEU A 177 -5.31 8.80 -8.91
C LEU A 177 -5.71 9.33 -7.52
N MET A 178 -4.75 9.75 -6.70
CA MET A 178 -5.03 10.32 -5.38
C MET A 178 -5.96 11.55 -5.48
N LEU A 179 -5.69 12.44 -6.44
CA LEU A 179 -6.53 13.64 -6.64
C LEU A 179 -7.96 13.27 -7.08
N ILE A 180 -8.10 12.34 -8.04
CA ILE A 180 -9.41 11.89 -8.52
C ILE A 180 -10.21 11.28 -7.35
N PHE A 181 -9.63 10.31 -6.64
CA PHE A 181 -10.32 9.64 -5.54
C PHE A 181 -10.54 10.56 -4.33
N ALA A 182 -9.61 11.48 -4.03
CA ALA A 182 -9.82 12.49 -2.99
C ALA A 182 -11.00 13.39 -3.32
N LEU A 183 -11.16 13.79 -4.58
CA LEU A 183 -12.27 14.62 -5.04
C LEU A 183 -13.63 13.90 -4.92
N VAL A 184 -13.65 12.59 -5.15
CA VAL A 184 -14.83 11.73 -4.98
C VAL A 184 -15.16 11.52 -3.49
N LEU A 185 -14.15 11.32 -2.65
CA LEU A 185 -14.33 11.04 -1.23
C LEU A 185 -14.58 12.29 -0.38
N ALA A 186 -14.12 13.47 -0.82
CA ALA A 186 -14.26 14.72 -0.08
C ALA A 186 -15.73 15.10 0.22
N PRO A 187 -16.67 15.05 -0.73
CA PRO A 187 -18.08 15.31 -0.43
C PRO A 187 -18.65 14.32 0.58
N ILE A 188 -18.35 13.03 0.44
CA ILE A 188 -18.81 11.98 1.36
C ILE A 188 -18.28 12.24 2.79
N TRP A 189 -17.03 12.66 2.89
CA TRP A 189 -16.43 13.01 4.18
C TRP A 189 -17.07 14.27 4.79
N PHE A 190 -17.39 15.29 3.98
CA PHE A 190 -17.98 16.54 4.45
C PHE A 190 -19.41 16.35 4.95
N PHE A 191 -20.23 15.61 4.20
CA PHE A 191 -21.65 15.39 4.54
C PHE A 191 -21.90 14.20 5.47
N ARG A 192 -20.89 13.49 5.94
CA ARG A 192 -21.03 12.29 6.78
C ARG A 192 -21.82 12.48 8.08
N GLY A 193 -21.85 13.72 8.63
CA GLY A 193 -22.53 14.05 9.89
C GLY A 193 -23.98 14.46 9.75
N GLU A 194 -24.46 14.76 8.54
CA GLU A 194 -25.80 15.31 8.30
C GLU A 194 -26.86 14.26 7.97
N VAL A 195 -26.44 13.02 7.67
CA VAL A 195 -27.36 11.95 7.27
C VAL A 195 -27.70 11.08 8.48
N PRO A 196 -28.97 10.97 8.91
CA PRO A 196 -29.40 10.04 9.95
C PRO A 196 -29.05 8.60 9.51
N GLY A 197 -28.28 7.88 10.33
CA GLY A 197 -27.70 6.59 9.93
C GLY A 197 -26.47 6.68 9.03
N GLY A 198 -25.91 7.89 8.87
CA GLY A 198 -24.86 8.26 7.92
C GLY A 198 -23.58 7.42 7.98
N ASN A 199 -23.31 6.80 9.12
CA ASN A 199 -22.11 5.95 9.25
C ASN A 199 -22.18 4.71 8.36
N LEU A 200 -23.30 4.03 8.28
CA LEU A 200 -23.49 2.84 7.44
C LEU A 200 -23.65 3.22 5.96
N ILE A 201 -24.40 4.29 5.68
CA ILE A 201 -24.66 4.77 4.32
C ILE A 201 -23.37 5.32 3.70
N SER A 202 -22.58 6.11 4.44
CA SER A 202 -21.30 6.60 3.95
C SER A 202 -20.30 5.45 3.71
N LEU A 203 -20.30 4.43 4.56
CA LEU A 203 -19.46 3.24 4.36
C LEU A 203 -19.90 2.44 3.12
N LEU A 204 -21.21 2.25 2.93
CA LEU A 204 -21.76 1.57 1.75
C LEU A 204 -21.48 2.36 0.46
N LEU A 205 -21.60 3.69 0.49
CA LEU A 205 -21.27 4.54 -0.66
C LEU A 205 -19.78 4.48 -0.98
N VAL A 206 -18.91 4.56 0.02
CA VAL A 206 -17.46 4.46 -0.16
C VAL A 206 -17.05 3.08 -0.68
N THR A 207 -17.63 2.00 -0.14
CA THR A 207 -17.34 0.64 -0.60
C THR A 207 -17.90 0.38 -2.00
N SER A 208 -19.08 0.91 -2.34
CA SER A 208 -19.66 0.77 -3.68
C SER A 208 -18.83 1.53 -4.72
N VAL A 209 -18.41 2.75 -4.43
CA VAL A 209 -17.53 3.53 -5.31
C VAL A 209 -16.18 2.83 -5.49
N SER A 210 -15.62 2.22 -4.42
CA SER A 210 -14.35 1.46 -4.49
C SER A 210 -14.51 0.11 -5.19
N ALA A 211 -15.74 -0.41 -5.34
CA ALA A 211 -16.01 -1.68 -6.01
C ALA A 211 -16.32 -1.52 -7.51
N VAL A 212 -16.70 -0.31 -7.94
CA VAL A 212 -17.04 0.00 -9.36
C VAL A 212 -15.79 0.36 -10.17
N PHE A 213 -14.68 0.72 -9.52
CA PHE A 213 -13.39 1.04 -10.11
C PHE A 213 -12.33 -0.02 -9.74
#